data_bf7ca21dded6540b71d6d461441e6b7d
#
_entry.id   bf7ca21dded6540b71d6d461441e6b7d
#
_cell.length_a   1.000
_cell.length_b   1.000
_cell.length_c   1.000
_cell.angle_alpha   90.00
_cell.angle_beta   90.00
_cell.angle_gamma   90.00
#
_symmetry.space_group_name_H-M   'P 1'
#
loop_
_entity.id
_entity.type
_entity.pdbx_description
1 polymer ?
#
loop_
_entity_poly.entity_id
_entity_poly.type
_entity_poly.pdbx_seq_one_letter_code
_entity_poly.pdbx_strand_id
1 'polypeptide(L)'
;MGKKSLAALLCATMAMTACMLPATAAMADEPLKIEFFQQKGEEGPQKGYKEIIDKFNKENSDIEIEMNTVPDAGTVLTSRISSGDIPVIFSDYPTQTQFKQKVANGYVQDLSDQDFLKNVNESALEMTKQEDGGYYALPYSRNYIGVYYNKKIFEDN
;
A
#
# COMPACT_ATOMS: atom_id res chain seq x y z
N MET A 1 -52.19 62.73 29.80
CA MET A 1 -52.49 62.34 31.20
C MET A 1 -52.61 60.83 31.18
N GLY A 2 -51.93 60.03 31.93
CA GLY A 2 -51.00 60.03 33.04
C GLY A 2 -50.20 58.76 32.98
N LYS A 3 -49.11 58.86 33.28
CA LYS A 3 -48.09 58.45 34.25
C LYS A 3 -48.47 57.19 35.11
N LYS A 4 -47.45 56.37 35.32
CA LYS A 4 -47.24 55.42 36.42
C LYS A 4 -47.60 53.99 36.01
N SER A 5 -46.81 52.94 36.29
CA SER A 5 -45.68 52.79 37.22
C SER A 5 -44.85 51.59 36.83
N LEU A 6 -43.62 51.87 36.98
CA LEU A 6 -42.56 50.85 37.03
C LEU A 6 -42.73 50.06 38.33
N ALA A 7 -42.88 48.76 38.26
CA ALA A 7 -42.73 47.91 39.42
C ALA A 7 -41.82 46.75 39.01
N ALA A 8 -40.67 46.73 39.63
CA ALA A 8 -39.66 45.76 39.54
C ALA A 8 -40.17 44.40 40.03
N LEU A 9 -39.97 43.38 39.25
CA LEU A 9 -40.00 42.03 39.76
C LEU A 9 -38.62 41.40 39.47
N LEU A 10 -37.79 41.55 40.47
CA LEU A 10 -36.52 40.83 40.57
C LEU A 10 -36.83 39.41 40.96
N CYS A 11 -36.86 38.48 40.01
CA CYS A 11 -36.82 37.07 40.29
C CYS A 11 -35.44 36.54 39.94
N ALA A 12 -34.76 36.15 40.99
CA ALA A 12 -33.48 35.46 40.96
C ALA A 12 -33.62 34.12 40.22
N THR A 13 -33.13 34.08 39.01
CA THR A 13 -32.84 32.82 38.36
C THR A 13 -31.37 32.48 38.62
N MET A 14 -31.16 31.57 39.56
CA MET A 14 -29.89 30.89 39.75
C MET A 14 -29.43 30.31 38.41
N ALA A 15 -28.40 30.88 37.87
CA ALA A 15 -27.66 30.31 36.76
C ALA A 15 -26.98 29.02 37.26
N MET A 16 -27.58 27.86 37.00
CA MET A 16 -26.85 26.61 36.95
C MET A 16 -25.96 26.64 35.70
N THR A 17 -24.76 27.15 35.86
CA THR A 17 -23.69 26.99 34.88
C THR A 17 -23.26 25.51 34.95
N ALA A 18 -23.96 24.66 34.22
CA ALA A 18 -23.46 23.36 33.92
C ALA A 18 -22.16 23.56 33.10
N CYS A 19 -21.02 23.33 33.72
CA CYS A 19 -19.76 23.12 33.01
C CYS A 19 -19.96 21.91 32.08
N MET A 20 -20.43 22.19 30.87
CA MET A 20 -20.20 21.28 29.75
C MET A 20 -18.71 21.36 29.45
N LEU A 21 -17.95 20.47 30.08
CA LEU A 21 -16.66 20.06 29.54
C LEU A 21 -16.94 19.60 28.12
N PRO A 22 -16.30 20.16 27.09
CA PRO A 22 -16.33 19.55 25.80
C PRO A 22 -15.69 18.16 26.00
N ALA A 23 -16.48 17.11 25.91
CA ALA A 23 -15.94 15.78 25.64
C ALA A 23 -15.25 15.94 24.27
N THR A 24 -13.96 16.19 24.28
CA THR A 24 -13.11 15.92 23.13
C THR A 24 -13.22 14.40 22.94
N ALA A 25 -14.20 13.98 22.15
CA ALA A 25 -14.16 12.67 21.55
C ALA A 25 -12.80 12.65 20.85
N ALA A 26 -11.87 11.87 21.38
CA ALA A 26 -10.69 11.49 20.66
C ALA A 26 -11.24 10.78 19.42
N MET A 27 -11.26 11.50 18.31
CA MET A 27 -11.43 10.86 17.01
C MET A 27 -10.23 9.94 16.92
N ALA A 28 -10.46 8.65 17.05
CA ALA A 28 -9.47 7.68 16.66
C ALA A 28 -9.15 8.02 15.21
N ASP A 29 -7.93 8.44 14.93
CA ASP A 29 -7.50 8.68 13.55
C ASP A 29 -7.73 7.35 12.82
N GLU A 30 -8.51 7.42 11.73
CA GLU A 30 -8.69 6.25 10.89
C GLU A 30 -7.31 5.86 10.32
N PRO A 31 -6.99 4.56 10.25
CA PRO A 31 -5.71 4.12 9.71
C PRO A 31 -5.51 4.62 8.28
N LEU A 32 -4.28 4.98 7.96
CA LEU A 32 -3.90 5.31 6.59
C LEU A 32 -4.03 4.05 5.73
N LYS A 33 -4.96 4.08 4.76
CA LYS A 33 -5.15 2.96 3.85
C LYS A 33 -4.14 2.99 2.72
N ILE A 34 -3.42 1.89 2.56
CA ILE A 34 -2.41 1.69 1.52
C ILE A 34 -2.85 0.55 0.62
N GLU A 35 -3.02 0.83 -0.67
CA GLU A 35 -3.28 -0.20 -1.66
C GLU A 35 -2.01 -0.99 -1.97
N PHE A 36 -2.08 -2.31 -1.90
CA PHE A 36 -1.15 -3.22 -2.54
C PHE A 36 -1.76 -3.76 -3.83
N PHE A 37 -1.40 -3.17 -4.95
CA PHE A 37 -1.82 -3.60 -6.27
C PHE A 37 -0.93 -4.74 -6.78
N GLN A 38 -1.50 -5.95 -6.97
CA GLN A 38 -0.71 -7.12 -7.31
C GLN A 38 -1.28 -7.88 -8.53
N GLN A 39 -0.38 -8.55 -9.28
CA GLN A 39 -0.70 -9.17 -10.56
C GLN A 39 -0.95 -10.67 -10.48
N LYS A 40 -0.69 -11.31 -9.33
CA LYS A 40 -0.83 -12.76 -9.16
C LYS A 40 -2.25 -13.13 -8.80
N GLY A 41 -2.99 -13.66 -9.77
CA GLY A 41 -4.37 -14.13 -9.58
C GLY A 41 -4.49 -15.55 -9.03
N GLU A 42 -3.37 -16.30 -8.97
CA GLU A 42 -3.35 -17.69 -8.52
C GLU A 42 -3.62 -17.79 -7.00
N GLU A 43 -4.37 -18.81 -6.58
CA GLU A 43 -4.81 -18.99 -5.20
C GLU A 43 -3.64 -19.04 -4.19
N GLY A 44 -2.56 -19.76 -4.53
CA GLY A 44 -1.42 -19.93 -3.65
C GLY A 44 -0.75 -18.61 -3.26
N PRO A 45 -0.28 -17.79 -4.23
CA PRO A 45 0.26 -16.47 -3.96
C PRO A 45 -0.71 -15.55 -3.24
N GLN A 46 -1.98 -15.53 -3.63
CA GLN A 46 -2.98 -14.68 -2.97
C GLN A 46 -3.16 -15.02 -1.49
N LYS A 47 -3.22 -16.32 -1.16
CA LYS A 47 -3.30 -16.76 0.23
C LYS A 47 -2.08 -16.31 1.03
N GLY A 48 -0.88 -16.45 0.47
CA GLY A 48 0.36 -16.02 1.13
C GLY A 48 0.40 -14.51 1.39
N TYR A 49 0.01 -13.70 0.41
CA TYR A 49 -0.08 -12.24 0.60
C TYR A 49 -1.11 -11.87 1.65
N LYS A 50 -2.29 -12.51 1.59
CA LYS A 50 -3.33 -12.24 2.58
C LYS A 50 -2.87 -12.55 3.99
N GLU A 51 -2.19 -13.66 4.22
CA GLU A 51 -1.66 -14.01 5.56
C GLU A 51 -0.66 -12.97 6.08
N ILE A 52 0.22 -12.46 5.20
CA ILE A 52 1.19 -11.42 5.56
C ILE A 52 0.50 -10.10 5.87
N ILE A 53 -0.46 -9.69 5.03
CA ILE A 53 -1.23 -8.45 5.20
C ILE A 53 -2.09 -8.51 6.45
N ASP A 54 -2.81 -9.59 6.68
CA ASP A 54 -3.63 -9.77 7.88
C ASP A 54 -2.78 -9.67 9.17
N LYS A 55 -1.57 -10.24 9.14
CA LYS A 55 -0.61 -10.12 10.26
C LYS A 55 -0.15 -8.68 10.44
N PHE A 56 0.24 -8.01 9.37
CA PHE A 56 0.68 -6.61 9.42
C PHE A 56 -0.43 -5.70 9.95
N ASN A 57 -1.63 -5.78 9.41
CA ASN A 57 -2.77 -4.96 9.82
C ASN A 57 -3.17 -5.21 11.29
N LYS A 58 -2.97 -6.44 11.78
CA LYS A 58 -3.20 -6.76 13.20
C LYS A 58 -2.17 -6.15 14.15
N GLU A 59 -0.92 -6.01 13.68
CA GLU A 59 0.21 -5.48 14.47
C GLU A 59 0.36 -3.96 14.36
N ASN A 60 -0.33 -3.31 13.38
CA ASN A 60 -0.26 -1.88 13.12
C ASN A 60 -1.66 -1.27 13.12
N SER A 61 -1.90 -0.30 13.97
CA SER A 61 -3.18 0.41 14.07
C SER A 61 -3.26 1.65 13.17
N ASP A 62 -2.12 2.17 12.75
CA ASP A 62 -2.01 3.46 12.07
C ASP A 62 -2.00 3.33 10.54
N ILE A 63 -1.74 2.12 10.05
CA ILE A 63 -1.69 1.79 8.63
C ILE A 63 -2.47 0.50 8.38
N GLU A 64 -3.33 0.53 7.37
CA GLU A 64 -4.06 -0.63 6.87
C GLU A 64 -3.67 -0.89 5.42
N ILE A 65 -3.18 -2.10 5.12
CA ILE A 65 -2.89 -2.51 3.75
C ILE A 65 -4.09 -3.25 3.18
N GLU A 66 -4.57 -2.80 2.02
CA GLU A 66 -5.63 -3.44 1.26
C GLU A 66 -5.07 -4.04 -0.03
N MET A 67 -5.24 -5.36 -0.20
CA MET A 67 -4.80 -6.05 -1.42
C MET A 67 -5.82 -5.89 -2.53
N ASN A 68 -5.37 -5.41 -3.68
CA ASN A 68 -6.17 -5.31 -4.90
C ASN A 68 -5.58 -6.18 -6.02
N THR A 69 -6.39 -7.09 -6.54
CA THR A 69 -6.04 -7.99 -7.66
C THR A 69 -7.10 -7.89 -8.73
N VAL A 70 -6.70 -7.50 -9.92
CA VAL A 70 -7.63 -7.34 -11.05
C VAL A 70 -7.18 -8.19 -12.25
N PRO A 71 -8.10 -8.63 -13.10
CA PRO A 71 -7.73 -9.23 -14.38
C PRO A 71 -6.88 -8.27 -15.21
N ASP A 72 -5.92 -8.82 -15.96
CA ASP A 72 -5.00 -8.04 -16.81
C ASP A 72 -4.29 -6.87 -16.08
N ALA A 73 -3.90 -7.15 -14.84
CA ALA A 73 -3.35 -6.16 -13.93
C ALA A 73 -2.16 -5.36 -14.50
N GLY A 74 -1.36 -5.96 -15.39
CA GLY A 74 -0.24 -5.26 -16.04
C GLY A 74 -0.70 -4.10 -16.92
N THR A 75 -1.74 -4.30 -17.72
CA THR A 75 -2.37 -3.26 -18.55
C THR A 75 -3.04 -2.20 -17.67
N VAL A 76 -3.77 -2.63 -16.65
CA VAL A 76 -4.43 -1.72 -15.69
C VAL A 76 -3.39 -0.85 -14.97
N LEU A 77 -2.30 -1.43 -14.47
CA LEU A 77 -1.21 -0.68 -13.82
C LEU A 77 -0.60 0.37 -14.77
N THR A 78 -0.34 -0.02 -16.02
CA THR A 78 0.19 0.90 -17.03
C THR A 78 -0.75 2.08 -17.27
N SER A 79 -2.04 1.82 -17.39
CA SER A 79 -3.07 2.86 -17.57
C SER A 79 -3.15 3.80 -16.36
N ARG A 80 -3.14 3.24 -15.15
CA ARG A 80 -3.17 4.02 -13.90
C ARG A 80 -1.95 4.93 -13.78
N ILE A 81 -0.75 4.40 -14.01
CA ILE A 81 0.49 5.20 -13.98
C ILE A 81 0.44 6.33 -15.00
N SER A 82 -0.06 6.06 -16.21
CA SER A 82 -0.17 7.06 -17.27
C SER A 82 -1.17 8.17 -16.92
N SER A 83 -2.16 7.90 -16.09
CA SER A 83 -3.13 8.90 -15.59
C SER A 83 -2.71 9.58 -14.29
N GLY A 84 -1.54 9.22 -13.73
CA GLY A 84 -1.06 9.75 -12.45
C GLY A 84 -1.63 9.06 -11.20
N ASP A 85 -2.43 8.01 -11.38
CA ASP A 85 -2.97 7.18 -10.31
C ASP A 85 -2.00 6.02 -10.01
N ILE A 86 -0.93 6.30 -9.27
CA ILE A 86 0.12 5.33 -8.99
C ILE A 86 -0.15 4.65 -7.65
N PRO A 87 -0.35 3.31 -7.60
CA PRO A 87 -0.48 2.61 -6.33
C PRO A 87 0.78 2.77 -5.48
N VAL A 88 0.61 2.92 -4.15
CA VAL A 88 1.75 3.06 -3.23
C VAL A 88 2.65 1.83 -3.25
N ILE A 89 2.03 0.65 -3.31
CA ILE A 89 2.76 -0.62 -3.44
C ILE A 89 2.16 -1.37 -4.62
N PHE A 90 3.01 -1.84 -5.52
CA PHE A 90 2.57 -2.71 -6.63
C PHE A 90 3.59 -3.80 -6.94
N SER A 91 3.11 -4.94 -7.42
CA SER A 91 3.97 -6.00 -7.94
C SER A 91 4.30 -5.76 -9.42
N ASP A 92 5.56 -6.01 -9.79
CA ASP A 92 6.00 -5.90 -11.18
C ASP A 92 7.17 -6.87 -11.45
N TYR A 93 7.68 -6.82 -12.67
CA TYR A 93 8.80 -7.65 -13.13
C TYR A 93 10.04 -6.76 -13.38
N PRO A 94 11.00 -6.70 -12.44
CA PRO A 94 12.11 -5.75 -12.49
C PRO A 94 13.06 -5.95 -13.69
N THR A 95 13.05 -7.12 -14.31
CA THR A 95 13.85 -7.42 -15.50
C THR A 95 13.20 -6.97 -16.82
N GLN A 96 11.93 -6.57 -16.79
CA GLN A 96 11.19 -6.16 -17.98
C GLN A 96 11.43 -4.69 -18.35
N THR A 97 11.41 -4.40 -19.65
CA THR A 97 11.60 -3.03 -20.17
C THR A 97 10.61 -2.02 -19.59
N GLN A 98 9.36 -2.44 -19.38
CA GLN A 98 8.34 -1.58 -18.79
C GLN A 98 8.68 -1.16 -17.36
N PHE A 99 9.32 -2.03 -16.56
CA PHE A 99 9.77 -1.66 -15.23
C PHE A 99 10.93 -0.66 -15.29
N LYS A 100 11.91 -0.90 -16.16
CA LYS A 100 13.03 0.03 -16.40
C LYS A 100 12.54 1.42 -16.79
N GLN A 101 11.48 1.50 -17.61
CA GLN A 101 10.85 2.78 -17.95
C GLN A 101 10.21 3.46 -16.74
N LYS A 102 9.61 2.69 -15.80
CA LYS A 102 9.07 3.24 -14.55
C LYS A 102 10.18 3.84 -13.68
N VAL A 103 11.33 3.17 -13.59
CA VAL A 103 12.52 3.69 -12.90
C VAL A 103 12.98 5.00 -13.55
N ALA A 104 13.21 4.98 -14.87
CA ALA A 104 13.69 6.14 -15.60
C ALA A 104 12.77 7.37 -15.52
N ASN A 105 11.46 7.14 -15.38
CA ASN A 105 10.46 8.21 -15.21
C ASN A 105 10.22 8.62 -13.74
N GLY A 106 10.94 8.02 -12.78
CA GLY A 106 10.80 8.35 -11.37
C GLY A 106 9.47 7.89 -10.72
N TYR A 107 8.82 6.87 -11.28
CA TYR A 107 7.56 6.33 -10.73
C TYR A 107 7.76 5.32 -9.60
N VAL A 108 9.00 4.91 -9.35
CA VAL A 108 9.36 3.97 -8.28
C VAL A 108 10.50 4.56 -7.45
N GLN A 109 10.42 4.30 -6.15
CA GLN A 109 11.41 4.80 -5.20
C GLN A 109 12.67 3.94 -5.22
N ASP A 110 13.84 4.56 -5.12
CA ASP A 110 15.09 3.87 -4.83
C ASP A 110 15.08 3.32 -3.40
N LEU A 111 15.36 2.05 -3.27
CA LEU A 111 15.38 1.31 -2.01
C LEU A 111 16.80 1.00 -1.54
N SER A 112 17.83 1.42 -2.27
CA SER A 112 19.22 1.01 -2.06
C SER A 112 19.73 1.26 -0.64
N ASP A 113 19.26 2.32 0.01
CA ASP A 113 19.64 2.71 1.37
C ASP A 113 18.82 2.02 2.47
N GLN A 114 17.89 1.12 2.10
CA GLN A 114 17.00 0.50 3.05
C GLN A 114 17.63 -0.70 3.76
N ASP A 115 17.63 -0.68 5.09
CA ASP A 115 18.25 -1.73 5.91
C ASP A 115 17.63 -3.11 5.71
N PHE A 116 16.35 -3.20 5.35
CA PHE A 116 15.69 -4.49 5.13
C PHE A 116 16.27 -5.28 3.95
N LEU A 117 16.94 -4.63 3.01
CA LEU A 117 17.60 -5.30 1.89
C LEU A 117 18.69 -6.28 2.36
N LYS A 118 19.30 -6.04 3.52
CA LYS A 118 20.29 -6.94 4.13
C LYS A 118 19.71 -8.32 4.47
N ASN A 119 18.39 -8.42 4.61
CA ASN A 119 17.69 -9.68 4.91
C ASN A 119 17.23 -10.40 3.63
N VAL A 120 17.45 -9.82 2.47
CA VAL A 120 17.07 -10.40 1.17
C VAL A 120 18.21 -11.31 0.67
N ASN A 121 17.84 -12.42 0.04
CA ASN A 121 18.85 -13.27 -0.61
C ASN A 121 19.61 -12.48 -1.67
N GLU A 122 20.94 -12.39 -1.52
CA GLU A 122 21.81 -11.57 -2.36
C GLU A 122 21.63 -11.87 -3.86
N SER A 123 21.61 -13.15 -4.25
CA SER A 123 21.47 -13.52 -5.67
C SER A 123 20.08 -13.20 -6.23
N ALA A 124 19.05 -13.10 -5.40
CA ALA A 124 17.75 -12.62 -5.84
C ALA A 124 17.71 -11.10 -5.97
N LEU A 125 18.36 -10.41 -5.05
CA LEU A 125 18.46 -8.96 -5.06
C LEU A 125 19.24 -8.45 -6.27
N GLU A 126 20.39 -9.06 -6.58
CA GLU A 126 21.19 -8.69 -7.76
C GLU A 126 20.42 -8.82 -9.08
N MET A 127 19.46 -9.74 -9.18
CA MET A 127 18.58 -9.84 -10.37
C MET A 127 17.62 -8.64 -10.53
N THR A 128 17.40 -7.87 -9.49
CA THR A 128 16.52 -6.68 -9.52
C THR A 128 17.27 -5.38 -9.76
N LYS A 129 18.60 -5.44 -9.73
CA LYS A 129 19.49 -4.28 -9.92
C LYS A 129 19.26 -3.62 -11.27
N GLN A 130 19.13 -2.31 -11.26
CA GLN A 130 18.92 -1.53 -12.46
C GLN A 130 20.25 -1.01 -13.05
N GLU A 131 20.18 -0.41 -14.22
CA GLU A 131 21.37 0.04 -14.98
C GLU A 131 22.17 1.15 -14.28
N ASP A 132 21.53 1.93 -13.45
CA ASP A 132 22.14 2.94 -12.58
C ASP A 132 22.81 2.36 -11.32
N GLY A 133 22.65 1.05 -11.10
CA GLY A 133 23.16 0.33 -9.93
C GLY A 133 22.20 0.31 -8.74
N GLY A 134 21.06 0.98 -8.82
CA GLY A 134 20.05 1.07 -7.76
C GLY A 134 19.13 -0.14 -7.67
N TYR A 135 18.46 -0.28 -6.53
CA TYR A 135 17.45 -1.30 -6.24
C TYR A 135 16.09 -0.63 -6.08
N TYR A 136 15.17 -0.89 -6.99
CA TYR A 136 13.84 -0.28 -7.03
C TYR A 136 12.72 -1.30 -6.79
N ALA A 137 13.07 -2.54 -6.52
CA ALA A 137 12.12 -3.61 -6.26
C ALA A 137 12.66 -4.59 -5.23
N LEU A 138 11.77 -5.08 -4.36
CA LEU A 138 12.04 -6.16 -3.43
C LEU A 138 11.64 -7.49 -4.09
N PRO A 139 12.58 -8.43 -4.33
CA PRO A 139 12.24 -9.73 -4.90
C PRO A 139 11.50 -10.59 -3.86
N TYR A 140 10.29 -11.01 -4.17
CA TYR A 140 9.47 -11.87 -3.32
C TYR A 140 9.33 -13.30 -3.84
N SER A 141 9.58 -13.52 -5.14
CA SER A 141 9.55 -14.84 -5.76
C SER A 141 10.54 -14.93 -6.91
N ARG A 142 10.91 -16.16 -7.25
CA ARG A 142 11.81 -16.44 -8.36
C ARG A 142 11.22 -17.54 -9.21
N ASN A 143 11.16 -17.32 -10.51
CA ASN A 143 10.78 -18.35 -11.49
C ASN A 143 12.00 -18.89 -12.20
N TYR A 144 11.96 -20.19 -12.48
CA TYR A 144 12.94 -20.85 -13.31
C TYR A 144 12.29 -21.23 -14.65
N ILE A 145 12.91 -20.79 -15.72
CA ILE A 145 12.50 -21.14 -17.08
C ILE A 145 13.56 -22.10 -17.63
N GLY A 146 13.10 -23.23 -18.15
CA GLY A 146 13.98 -24.24 -18.73
C GLY A 146 13.31 -24.92 -19.92
N VAL A 147 14.11 -25.61 -20.68
CA VAL A 147 13.64 -26.44 -21.79
C VAL A 147 13.51 -27.90 -21.29
N TYR A 148 12.30 -28.40 -21.36
CA TYR A 148 12.03 -29.84 -21.11
C TYR A 148 12.02 -30.56 -22.44
N TYR A 149 12.79 -31.65 -22.53
CA TYR A 149 12.83 -32.48 -23.74
C TYR A 149 12.66 -33.95 -23.38
N ASN A 150 12.09 -34.73 -24.29
CA ASN A 150 11.98 -36.13 -24.13
C ASN A 150 13.34 -36.78 -24.49
N LYS A 151 14.03 -37.28 -23.47
CA LYS A 151 15.39 -37.80 -23.60
C LYS A 151 15.46 -38.95 -24.63
N LYS A 152 14.47 -39.85 -24.61
CA LYS A 152 14.42 -41.00 -25.52
C LYS A 152 14.31 -40.58 -26.99
N ILE A 153 13.49 -39.57 -27.28
CA ILE A 153 13.36 -39.05 -28.66
C ILE A 153 14.71 -38.44 -29.12
N PHE A 154 15.44 -37.79 -28.23
CA PHE A 154 16.76 -37.22 -28.55
C PHE A 154 17.84 -38.27 -28.73
N GLU A 155 17.74 -39.41 -28.03
CA GLU A 155 18.71 -40.53 -28.16
C GLU A 155 18.45 -41.37 -29.41
N ASP A 156 17.20 -41.45 -29.88
CA ASP A 156 16.76 -42.26 -31.01
C ASP A 156 16.90 -41.54 -32.38
N ASN A 157 17.28 -40.23 -32.42
CA ASN A 157 17.47 -39.39 -33.61
C ASN A 157 18.82 -38.67 -33.59
#